data_74e07d1fc72c7186aa564b6695841599
#
_entry.id   74e07d1fc72c7186aa564b6695841599
#
_cell.length_a   1.000
_cell.length_b   1.000
_cell.length_c   1.000
_cell.angle_alpha   90.00
_cell.angle_beta   90.00
_cell.angle_gamma   90.00
#
_symmetry.space_group_name_H-M   'P 1'
#
loop_
_entity.id
_entity.type
_entity.pdbx_description
1 polymer ?
#
loop_
_entity_poly.entity_id
_entity_poly.type
_entity_poly.pdbx_seq_one_letter_code
_entity_poly.pdbx_strand_id
1 'polypeptide(L)'
;MAEDELLSLSACRLCPRDCGADRLAGERGYCGAGAEAEVALAQIHPWEEPCLTGAKGAGTVFFSHCSLRCAFCQNSVISSEGRGVAVSEARLADIFLEQQARGAATLDLVTPTHYAPQILAALRDARERGLRLPVVWNSSGYEKADLVERLADAVDVFLPDLKYLSEESAIRYAGAPGYFHWAQEAIRAMVRAKGVPVTAESGVLRSGVLVRHLVLPGRRHESMAILDWLWEEFGDDVLLSLMNQYTPLYRAAAFPEINRPLTTFEYQSVVEHALRLGITRCYVQEGKTASEKFVPVFDGRGVLQAAETNRKRLRRSGDRLDAGQGTIHEVSPVPCQSGNDTLQ
;
A
#
# COMPACT_ATOMS: atom_id res chain seq x y z
N MET A 1 -5.93 4.87 32.61
CA MET A 1 -5.94 3.81 31.60
C MET A 1 -4.49 3.43 31.39
N ALA A 2 -4.12 2.16 31.47
CA ALA A 2 -2.75 1.75 31.12
C ALA A 2 -2.48 2.17 29.65
N GLU A 3 -1.35 2.80 29.41
CA GLU A 3 -0.89 3.15 28.06
C GLU A 3 -0.81 1.84 27.28
N ASP A 4 -1.37 1.80 26.07
CA ASP A 4 -1.29 0.60 25.23
C ASP A 4 0.18 0.42 24.82
N GLU A 5 0.85 -0.54 25.43
CA GLU A 5 2.29 -0.79 25.25
C GLU A 5 2.65 -1.01 23.76
N LEU A 6 1.74 -1.60 22.99
CA LEU A 6 1.94 -1.82 21.53
C LEU A 6 2.02 -0.49 20.76
N LEU A 7 1.17 0.48 21.11
CA LEU A 7 1.11 1.78 20.44
C LEU A 7 2.10 2.80 21.01
N SER A 8 2.90 2.41 22.01
CA SER A 8 3.89 3.30 22.63
C SER A 8 5.00 3.69 21.64
N LEU A 9 5.35 4.96 21.64
CA LEU A 9 6.47 5.50 20.88
C LEU A 9 7.77 5.59 21.71
N SER A 10 7.70 5.41 23.03
CA SER A 10 8.88 5.40 23.91
C SER A 10 9.68 4.08 23.85
N ALA A 11 9.06 3.01 23.31
CA ALA A 11 9.72 1.73 23.07
C ALA A 11 9.04 1.04 21.89
N CYS A 12 9.26 1.54 20.66
CA CYS A 12 8.50 1.19 19.46
C CYS A 12 8.52 -0.32 19.14
N ARG A 13 7.34 -0.94 19.15
CA ARG A 13 7.09 -2.36 18.83
C ARG A 13 5.98 -2.57 17.78
N LEU A 14 5.67 -1.54 17.00
CA LEU A 14 4.55 -1.50 16.05
C LEU A 14 4.63 -2.54 14.91
N CYS A 15 5.82 -3.00 14.55
CA CYS A 15 6.00 -3.93 13.45
C CYS A 15 6.95 -5.06 13.85
N PRO A 16 7.10 -6.12 13.02
CA PRO A 16 7.97 -7.26 13.33
C PRO A 16 9.47 -6.94 13.51
N ARG A 17 9.89 -5.69 13.23
CA ARG A 17 11.26 -5.24 13.55
C ARG A 17 11.52 -5.17 15.04
N ASP A 18 10.49 -4.92 15.81
CA ASP A 18 10.53 -4.90 17.31
C ASP A 18 11.74 -4.13 17.84
N CYS A 19 12.03 -2.96 17.23
CA CYS A 19 13.31 -2.26 17.37
C CYS A 19 13.49 -1.56 18.73
N GLY A 20 12.41 -1.37 19.52
CA GLY A 20 12.44 -0.74 20.83
C GLY A 20 12.87 0.73 20.86
N ALA A 21 12.96 1.40 19.72
CA ALA A 21 13.43 2.79 19.64
C ALA A 21 12.51 3.74 20.44
N ASP A 22 13.09 4.61 21.25
CA ASP A 22 12.40 5.72 21.89
C ASP A 22 12.26 6.90 20.91
N ARG A 23 11.16 6.86 20.14
CA ARG A 23 10.87 7.88 19.14
C ARG A 23 10.51 9.24 19.75
N LEU A 24 10.05 9.26 21.01
CA LEU A 24 9.76 10.49 21.73
C LEU A 24 11.05 11.20 22.16
N ALA A 25 12.11 10.43 22.47
CA ALA A 25 13.45 10.98 22.72
C ALA A 25 14.25 11.30 21.44
N GLY A 26 13.63 11.10 20.26
CA GLY A 26 14.26 11.38 18.94
C GLY A 26 15.03 10.22 18.34
N GLU A 27 14.99 9.02 18.95
CA GLU A 27 15.58 7.83 18.35
C GLU A 27 14.80 7.40 17.10
N ARG A 28 15.53 6.86 16.13
CA ARG A 28 14.96 6.31 14.91
C ARG A 28 15.31 4.83 14.78
N GLY A 29 14.28 3.99 14.72
CA GLY A 29 14.44 2.56 14.52
C GLY A 29 14.79 2.19 13.08
N TYR A 30 14.64 0.91 12.73
CA TYR A 30 14.94 0.38 11.39
C TYR A 30 14.24 1.13 10.26
N CYS A 31 12.97 1.49 10.45
CA CYS A 31 12.19 2.20 9.43
C CYS A 31 12.68 3.64 9.19
N GLY A 32 13.27 4.28 10.20
CA GLY A 32 13.69 5.67 10.14
C GLY A 32 12.63 6.69 10.57
N ALA A 33 11.43 6.24 10.98
CA ALA A 33 10.34 7.13 11.39
C ALA A 33 10.60 7.79 12.76
N GLY A 34 10.23 9.08 12.87
CA GLY A 34 10.23 9.87 14.11
C GLY A 34 8.90 9.80 14.88
N ALA A 35 8.72 10.70 15.86
CA ALA A 35 7.50 10.76 16.68
C ALA A 35 6.29 11.31 15.90
N GLU A 36 6.48 12.26 15.01
CA GLU A 36 5.44 12.82 14.15
C GLU A 36 5.29 12.01 12.87
N ALA A 37 4.08 11.96 12.30
CA ALA A 37 3.86 11.35 10.99
C ALA A 37 4.50 12.23 9.89
N GLU A 38 5.29 11.61 9.01
CA GLU A 38 5.88 12.27 7.86
C GLU A 38 5.12 11.87 6.59
N VAL A 39 4.53 12.85 5.89
CA VAL A 39 3.74 12.64 4.67
C VAL A 39 4.47 13.23 3.47
N ALA A 40 4.61 12.45 2.41
CA ALA A 40 5.28 12.85 1.18
C ALA A 40 4.34 13.46 0.14
N LEU A 41 3.08 13.00 0.12
CA LEU A 41 2.09 13.41 -0.88
C LEU A 41 0.68 13.07 -0.38
N ALA A 42 -0.30 13.95 -0.66
CA ALA A 42 -1.71 13.67 -0.47
C ALA A 42 -2.52 14.17 -1.68
N GLN A 43 -3.09 13.25 -2.46
CA GLN A 43 -3.79 13.58 -3.70
C GLN A 43 -4.85 12.54 -4.06
N ILE A 44 -5.70 12.88 -5.02
CA ILE A 44 -6.53 11.88 -5.71
C ILE A 44 -5.63 11.06 -6.64
N HIS A 45 -5.67 9.74 -6.48
CA HIS A 45 -4.91 8.78 -7.27
C HIS A 45 -5.86 7.86 -8.03
N PRO A 46 -5.87 7.90 -9.37
CA PRO A 46 -6.81 7.13 -10.18
C PRO A 46 -6.32 5.71 -10.51
N TRP A 47 -5.10 5.35 -10.07
CA TRP A 47 -4.43 4.10 -10.50
C TRP A 47 -4.33 3.04 -9.39
N GLU A 48 -5.13 3.15 -8.32
CA GLU A 48 -5.33 2.06 -7.38
C GLU A 48 -6.25 0.98 -7.98
N GLU A 49 -6.48 -0.10 -7.26
CA GLU A 49 -7.38 -1.15 -7.69
C GLU A 49 -8.79 -0.61 -7.99
N PRO A 50 -9.48 -1.12 -9.02
CA PRO A 50 -10.76 -0.58 -9.49
C PRO A 50 -11.81 -0.44 -8.40
N CYS A 51 -11.85 -1.40 -7.47
CA CYS A 51 -12.78 -1.36 -6.33
C CYS A 51 -12.44 -0.29 -5.28
N LEU A 52 -11.30 0.40 -5.39
CA LEU A 52 -10.90 1.47 -4.47
C LEU A 52 -11.03 2.86 -5.08
N THR A 53 -10.97 2.97 -6.41
CA THR A 53 -10.90 4.27 -7.11
C THR A 53 -12.26 4.89 -7.39
N GLY A 54 -13.31 4.06 -7.58
CA GLY A 54 -14.60 4.57 -8.04
C GLY A 54 -14.45 5.47 -9.29
N ALA A 55 -15.32 6.46 -9.43
CA ALA A 55 -15.31 7.35 -10.60
C ALA A 55 -14.24 8.46 -10.57
N LYS A 56 -13.73 8.81 -9.37
CA LYS A 56 -12.82 9.97 -9.20
C LYS A 56 -11.40 9.61 -8.73
N GLY A 57 -11.20 8.37 -8.31
CA GLY A 57 -9.94 7.91 -7.73
C GLY A 57 -9.96 7.79 -6.21
N ALA A 58 -8.94 7.14 -5.65
CA ALA A 58 -8.68 7.05 -4.22
C ALA A 58 -8.04 8.35 -3.70
N GLY A 59 -8.42 8.79 -2.52
CA GLY A 59 -7.74 9.87 -1.80
C GLY A 59 -6.51 9.31 -1.10
N THR A 60 -5.39 9.30 -1.79
CA THR A 60 -4.19 8.59 -1.36
C THR A 60 -3.26 9.49 -0.56
N VAL A 61 -2.85 9.01 0.62
CA VAL A 61 -1.88 9.65 1.50
C VAL A 61 -0.63 8.78 1.58
N PHE A 62 0.48 9.25 1.01
CA PHE A 62 1.76 8.54 1.00
C PHE A 62 2.58 8.93 2.21
N PHE A 63 2.82 7.98 3.10
CA PHE A 63 3.71 8.17 4.25
C PHE A 63 5.16 7.91 3.88
N SER A 64 6.05 8.68 4.50
CA SER A 64 7.49 8.49 4.36
C SER A 64 7.99 7.39 5.28
N HIS A 65 9.15 6.82 4.94
CA HIS A 65 9.75 5.69 5.63
C HIS A 65 9.03 4.35 5.38
N CYS A 66 9.63 3.23 5.79
CA CYS A 66 9.07 1.90 5.63
C CYS A 66 9.77 0.87 6.51
N SER A 67 9.03 -0.11 7.04
CA SER A 67 9.59 -1.25 7.78
C SER A 67 10.37 -2.23 6.90
N LEU A 68 10.27 -2.11 5.55
CA LEU A 68 11.02 -2.90 4.58
C LEU A 68 12.10 -2.07 3.87
N ARG A 69 13.04 -2.79 3.21
CA ARG A 69 14.13 -2.19 2.40
C ARG A 69 14.14 -2.81 0.99
N CYS A 70 12.96 -2.88 0.34
CA CYS A 70 12.82 -3.53 -0.97
C CYS A 70 13.81 -2.98 -1.99
N ALA A 71 14.59 -3.88 -2.60
CA ALA A 71 15.65 -3.51 -3.56
C ALA A 71 15.09 -2.88 -4.85
N PHE A 72 13.83 -3.14 -5.17
CA PHE A 72 13.13 -2.65 -6.36
C PHE A 72 12.03 -1.64 -6.03
N CYS A 73 12.10 -0.97 -4.87
CA CYS A 73 11.05 -0.06 -4.42
C CYS A 73 10.89 1.12 -5.38
N GLN A 74 9.71 1.23 -6.01
CA GLN A 74 9.37 2.36 -6.87
C GLN A 74 9.29 3.68 -6.09
N ASN A 75 8.90 3.57 -4.81
CA ASN A 75 8.76 4.70 -3.89
C ASN A 75 10.03 4.90 -3.02
N SER A 76 11.22 4.51 -3.48
CA SER A 76 12.47 4.55 -2.68
C SER A 76 12.80 5.93 -2.12
N VAL A 77 12.47 6.99 -2.85
CA VAL A 77 12.63 8.38 -2.43
C VAL A 77 11.91 8.70 -1.12
N ILE A 78 10.74 8.12 -0.90
CA ILE A 78 9.98 8.31 0.34
C ILE A 78 10.22 7.19 1.34
N SER A 79 10.30 5.93 0.90
CA SER A 79 10.40 4.77 1.78
C SER A 79 11.80 4.58 2.38
N SER A 80 12.86 4.93 1.64
CA SER A 80 14.26 4.70 2.04
C SER A 80 15.00 6.00 2.31
N GLU A 81 14.77 7.06 1.52
CA GLU A 81 15.39 8.37 1.70
C GLU A 81 14.60 9.24 2.70
N GLY A 82 13.35 8.85 3.02
CA GLY A 82 12.51 9.53 4.01
C GLY A 82 12.06 10.93 3.57
N ARG A 83 11.95 11.19 2.26
CA ARG A 83 11.45 12.49 1.78
C ARG A 83 10.00 12.67 2.15
N GLY A 84 9.69 13.65 3.00
CA GLY A 84 8.36 13.98 3.46
C GLY A 84 8.35 15.24 4.31
N VAL A 85 7.18 15.54 4.85
CA VAL A 85 6.95 16.67 5.74
C VAL A 85 6.30 16.14 7.00
N ALA A 86 6.89 16.43 8.16
CA ALA A 86 6.28 16.13 9.44
C ALA A 86 4.99 16.93 9.62
N VAL A 87 3.93 16.25 10.05
CA VAL A 87 2.61 16.84 10.28
C VAL A 87 2.08 16.42 11.64
N SER A 88 1.38 17.35 12.31
CA SER A 88 0.64 17.02 13.53
C SER A 88 -0.56 16.12 13.23
N GLU A 89 -1.07 15.44 14.24
CA GLU A 89 -2.29 14.63 14.15
C GLU A 89 -3.50 15.44 13.66
N ALA A 90 -3.65 16.68 14.13
CA ALA A 90 -4.69 17.58 13.66
C ALA A 90 -4.55 17.91 12.17
N ARG A 91 -3.31 18.18 11.68
CA ARG A 91 -3.10 18.41 10.24
C ARG A 91 -3.34 17.14 9.43
N LEU A 92 -3.00 15.99 9.95
CA LEU A 92 -3.27 14.71 9.30
C LEU A 92 -4.79 14.46 9.16
N ALA A 93 -5.57 14.79 10.20
CA ALA A 93 -7.03 14.74 10.14
C ALA A 93 -7.60 15.72 9.09
N ASP A 94 -7.05 16.93 8.99
CA ASP A 94 -7.42 17.87 7.93
C ASP A 94 -7.14 17.29 6.54
N ILE A 95 -5.97 16.68 6.33
CA ILE A 95 -5.61 16.02 5.06
C ILE A 95 -6.65 14.97 4.68
N PHE A 96 -7.11 14.14 5.64
CA PHE A 96 -8.12 13.12 5.39
C PHE A 96 -9.45 13.73 4.93
N LEU A 97 -9.90 14.78 5.61
CA LEU A 97 -11.12 15.52 5.24
C LEU A 97 -10.98 16.23 3.90
N GLU A 98 -9.80 16.75 3.57
CA GLU A 98 -9.52 17.35 2.26
C GLU A 98 -9.64 16.34 1.12
N GLN A 99 -9.23 15.07 1.31
CA GLN A 99 -9.44 14.05 0.29
C GLN A 99 -10.94 13.79 0.08
N GLN A 100 -11.72 13.72 1.15
CA GLN A 100 -13.17 13.60 1.06
C GLN A 100 -13.79 14.80 0.32
N ALA A 101 -13.39 16.01 0.66
CA ALA A 101 -13.90 17.22 0.01
C ALA A 101 -13.57 17.27 -1.50
N ARG A 102 -12.46 16.68 -1.93
CA ARG A 102 -12.08 16.51 -3.34
C ARG A 102 -12.92 15.42 -4.05
N GLY A 103 -13.73 14.66 -3.32
CA GLY A 103 -14.63 13.64 -3.83
C GLY A 103 -13.97 12.29 -4.05
N ALA A 104 -12.94 11.95 -3.29
CA ALA A 104 -12.34 10.62 -3.26
C ALA A 104 -13.38 9.53 -3.03
N ALA A 105 -13.17 8.34 -3.59
CA ALA A 105 -14.02 7.19 -3.35
C ALA A 105 -13.67 6.48 -2.03
N THR A 106 -12.40 6.46 -1.68
CA THR A 106 -11.81 5.88 -0.46
C THR A 106 -10.72 6.79 0.08
N LEU A 107 -10.32 6.60 1.33
CA LEU A 107 -9.10 7.18 1.92
C LEU A 107 -8.04 6.09 1.98
N ASP A 108 -7.06 6.13 1.08
CA ASP A 108 -6.00 5.12 0.97
C ASP A 108 -4.72 5.59 1.67
N LEU A 109 -4.33 4.88 2.72
CA LEU A 109 -3.19 5.16 3.58
C LEU A 109 -2.01 4.26 3.16
N VAL A 110 -1.06 4.80 2.38
CA VAL A 110 0.04 4.02 1.80
C VAL A 110 1.23 3.96 2.74
N THR A 111 1.65 2.75 3.10
CA THR A 111 2.76 2.44 4.02
C THR A 111 2.55 3.05 5.41
N PRO A 112 1.41 2.80 6.07
CA PRO A 112 1.00 3.49 7.29
C PRO A 112 1.53 2.88 8.58
N THR A 113 1.95 1.61 8.58
CA THR A 113 2.20 0.75 9.75
C THR A 113 2.99 1.42 10.87
N HIS A 114 4.08 2.12 10.53
CA HIS A 114 4.97 2.74 11.52
C HIS A 114 4.48 4.07 12.08
N TYR A 115 3.33 4.56 11.58
CA TYR A 115 2.62 5.75 12.09
C TYR A 115 1.21 5.39 12.61
N ALA A 116 0.95 4.13 12.93
CA ALA A 116 -0.35 3.68 13.41
C ALA A 116 -0.91 4.52 14.58
N PRO A 117 -0.16 4.89 15.63
CA PRO A 117 -0.70 5.71 16.72
C PRO A 117 -1.19 7.06 16.25
N GLN A 118 -0.40 7.78 15.45
CA GLN A 118 -0.74 9.10 14.92
C GLN A 118 -1.94 9.03 13.96
N ILE A 119 -1.99 7.99 13.13
CA ILE A 119 -3.08 7.75 12.18
C ILE A 119 -4.38 7.46 12.93
N LEU A 120 -4.35 6.62 13.96
CA LEU A 120 -5.53 6.33 14.78
C LEU A 120 -6.08 7.57 15.48
N ALA A 121 -5.21 8.43 16.02
CA ALA A 121 -5.61 9.70 16.60
C ALA A 121 -6.25 10.63 15.55
N ALA A 122 -5.61 10.78 14.39
CA ALA A 122 -6.12 11.60 13.29
C ALA A 122 -7.43 11.07 12.69
N LEU A 123 -7.59 9.75 12.56
CA LEU A 123 -8.85 9.16 12.08
C LEU A 123 -10.00 9.40 13.06
N ARG A 124 -9.75 9.33 14.37
CA ARG A 124 -10.75 9.64 15.39
C ARG A 124 -11.23 11.07 15.25
N ASP A 125 -10.32 12.05 15.24
CA ASP A 125 -10.65 13.47 15.04
C ASP A 125 -11.39 13.68 13.71
N ALA A 126 -10.90 13.13 12.62
CA ALA A 126 -11.53 13.28 11.30
C ALA A 126 -12.95 12.69 11.27
N ARG A 127 -13.18 11.53 11.91
CA ARG A 127 -14.52 10.91 11.99
C ARG A 127 -15.49 11.76 12.83
N GLU A 128 -15.06 12.33 13.93
CA GLU A 128 -15.86 13.28 14.74
C GLU A 128 -16.24 14.50 13.91
N ARG A 129 -15.36 14.96 13.03
CA ARG A 129 -15.55 16.10 12.13
C ARG A 129 -16.25 15.74 10.81
N GLY A 130 -16.69 14.49 10.62
CA GLY A 130 -17.54 14.07 9.51
C GLY A 130 -16.86 13.31 8.38
N LEU A 131 -15.69 12.70 8.58
CA LEU A 131 -15.12 11.75 7.62
C LEU A 131 -16.05 10.53 7.46
N ARG A 132 -16.39 10.17 6.22
CA ARG A 132 -17.28 9.06 5.85
C ARG A 132 -16.69 8.13 4.80
N LEU A 133 -15.52 8.45 4.26
CA LEU A 133 -14.83 7.57 3.31
C LEU A 133 -14.48 6.24 3.96
N PRO A 134 -14.57 5.12 3.21
CA PRO A 134 -13.91 3.90 3.63
C PRO A 134 -12.41 4.12 3.75
N VAL A 135 -11.84 3.72 4.87
CA VAL A 135 -10.40 3.83 5.15
C VAL A 135 -9.71 2.55 4.69
N VAL A 136 -8.73 2.71 3.81
CA VAL A 136 -7.91 1.62 3.27
C VAL A 136 -6.53 1.64 3.92
N TRP A 137 -6.12 0.52 4.51
CA TRP A 137 -4.79 0.32 5.09
C TRP A 137 -3.90 -0.42 4.10
N ASN A 138 -3.14 0.34 3.32
CA ASN A 138 -2.30 -0.14 2.22
C ASN A 138 -0.88 -0.41 2.73
N SER A 139 -0.60 -1.66 3.06
CA SER A 139 0.60 -2.04 3.77
C SER A 139 1.48 -3.04 3.01
N SER A 140 2.69 -3.23 3.50
CA SER A 140 3.62 -4.23 2.96
C SER A 140 3.31 -5.67 3.40
N GLY A 141 2.28 -5.88 4.22
CA GLY A 141 1.97 -7.16 4.84
C GLY A 141 2.92 -7.55 6.00
N TYR A 142 4.05 -6.87 6.18
CA TYR A 142 4.99 -7.11 7.27
C TYR A 142 4.50 -6.44 8.55
N GLU A 143 3.47 -7.03 9.16
CA GLU A 143 2.73 -6.48 10.29
C GLU A 143 2.51 -7.53 11.39
N LYS A 144 2.22 -7.08 12.59
CA LYS A 144 1.83 -7.92 13.71
C LYS A 144 0.30 -8.06 13.75
N ALA A 145 -0.19 -9.26 14.09
CA ALA A 145 -1.62 -9.52 14.20
C ALA A 145 -2.30 -8.65 15.28
N ASP A 146 -1.62 -8.42 16.42
CA ASP A 146 -2.10 -7.56 17.49
C ASP A 146 -2.27 -6.09 17.05
N LEU A 147 -1.40 -5.58 16.16
CA LEU A 147 -1.60 -4.26 15.56
C LEU A 147 -2.85 -4.25 14.67
N VAL A 148 -3.05 -5.27 13.84
CA VAL A 148 -4.24 -5.39 13.00
C VAL A 148 -5.52 -5.36 13.85
N GLU A 149 -5.53 -6.04 15.00
CA GLU A 149 -6.66 -6.03 15.93
C GLU A 149 -6.93 -4.62 16.48
N ARG A 150 -5.89 -3.81 16.76
CA ARG A 150 -6.05 -2.40 17.17
C ARG A 150 -6.57 -1.48 16.05
N LEU A 151 -6.34 -1.85 14.80
CA LEU A 151 -6.77 -1.10 13.63
C LEU A 151 -8.21 -1.44 13.21
N ALA A 152 -8.76 -2.57 13.67
CA ALA A 152 -9.98 -3.17 13.15
C ALA A 152 -11.19 -2.23 13.12
N ASP A 153 -11.38 -1.38 14.14
CA ASP A 153 -12.52 -0.46 14.20
C ASP A 153 -12.31 0.83 13.37
N ALA A 154 -11.06 1.19 13.10
CA ALA A 154 -10.72 2.43 12.40
C ALA A 154 -10.54 2.23 10.88
N VAL A 155 -10.16 1.04 10.46
CA VAL A 155 -9.88 0.66 9.08
C VAL A 155 -11.06 -0.14 8.52
N ASP A 156 -11.50 0.18 7.32
CA ASP A 156 -12.60 -0.50 6.65
C ASP A 156 -12.09 -1.60 5.70
N VAL A 157 -10.99 -1.34 4.99
CA VAL A 157 -10.38 -2.25 4.01
C VAL A 157 -8.90 -2.44 4.32
N PHE A 158 -8.46 -3.69 4.45
CA PHE A 158 -7.04 -4.00 4.48
C PHE A 158 -6.54 -4.35 3.07
N LEU A 159 -5.43 -3.72 2.68
CA LEU A 159 -4.78 -3.88 1.38
C LEU A 159 -3.32 -4.30 1.59
N PRO A 160 -3.07 -5.52 2.10
CA PRO A 160 -1.72 -6.01 2.31
C PRO A 160 -1.08 -6.49 1.01
N ASP A 161 0.20 -6.18 0.82
CA ASP A 161 1.01 -6.92 -0.14
C ASP A 161 1.46 -8.26 0.47
N LEU A 162 1.35 -9.36 -0.26
CA LEU A 162 1.99 -10.63 0.04
C LEU A 162 3.13 -10.85 -0.96
N LYS A 163 4.35 -10.42 -0.58
CA LYS A 163 5.48 -10.25 -1.51
C LYS A 163 6.31 -11.51 -1.70
N TYR A 164 6.57 -12.25 -0.62
CA TYR A 164 7.51 -13.37 -0.59
C TYR A 164 6.94 -14.53 0.20
N LEU A 165 7.24 -15.74 -0.25
CA LEU A 165 7.02 -16.98 0.50
C LEU A 165 8.33 -17.48 1.10
N SER A 166 9.43 -17.44 0.32
CA SER A 166 10.71 -17.94 0.81
C SER A 166 11.43 -16.91 1.68
N GLU A 167 12.05 -17.38 2.75
CA GLU A 167 12.88 -16.58 3.64
C GLU A 167 14.08 -15.98 2.89
N GLU A 168 14.65 -16.74 1.94
CA GLU A 168 15.76 -16.27 1.11
C GLU A 168 15.35 -15.04 0.29
N SER A 169 14.19 -15.08 -0.40
CA SER A 169 13.68 -13.95 -1.19
C SER A 169 13.41 -12.74 -0.31
N ALA A 170 12.78 -12.95 0.85
CA ALA A 170 12.41 -11.90 1.79
C ALA A 170 13.63 -11.17 2.37
N ILE A 171 14.65 -11.91 2.81
CA ILE A 171 15.89 -11.33 3.32
C ILE A 171 16.65 -10.64 2.19
N ARG A 172 16.82 -11.33 1.06
CA ARG A 172 17.63 -10.89 -0.07
C ARG A 172 17.10 -9.59 -0.68
N TYR A 173 15.80 -9.52 -0.95
CA TYR A 173 15.22 -8.38 -1.68
C TYR A 173 14.60 -7.31 -0.80
N ALA A 174 14.27 -7.60 0.46
CA ALA A 174 13.61 -6.64 1.35
C ALA A 174 14.23 -6.52 2.74
N GLY A 175 15.24 -7.34 3.07
CA GLY A 175 15.84 -7.39 4.40
C GLY A 175 14.78 -7.72 5.48
N ALA A 176 13.82 -8.61 5.20
CA ALA A 176 12.63 -8.88 6.02
C ALA A 176 12.64 -10.29 6.60
N PRO A 177 13.34 -10.55 7.72
CA PRO A 177 13.35 -11.86 8.34
C PRO A 177 11.94 -12.27 8.81
N GLY A 178 11.59 -13.55 8.57
CA GLY A 178 10.29 -14.11 8.93
C GLY A 178 9.11 -13.51 8.18
N TYR A 179 9.33 -12.88 7.02
CA TYR A 179 8.30 -12.12 6.30
C TYR A 179 7.01 -12.92 6.10
N PHE A 180 7.11 -14.14 5.58
CA PHE A 180 5.92 -14.93 5.25
C PHE A 180 5.11 -15.28 6.50
N HIS A 181 5.78 -15.68 7.58
CA HIS A 181 5.12 -15.94 8.86
C HIS A 181 4.33 -14.72 9.35
N TRP A 182 4.96 -13.55 9.41
CA TRP A 182 4.29 -12.31 9.85
C TRP A 182 3.14 -11.90 8.93
N ALA A 183 3.33 -12.01 7.62
CA ALA A 183 2.30 -11.69 6.65
C ALA A 183 1.09 -12.62 6.76
N GLN A 184 1.32 -13.94 6.95
CA GLN A 184 0.25 -14.91 7.18
C GLN A 184 -0.59 -14.54 8.42
N GLU A 185 0.06 -14.32 9.56
CA GLU A 185 -0.64 -13.99 10.80
C GLU A 185 -1.40 -12.65 10.68
N ALA A 186 -0.79 -11.66 10.04
CA ALA A 186 -1.46 -10.38 9.79
C ALA A 186 -2.68 -10.53 8.88
N ILE A 187 -2.57 -11.25 7.75
CA ILE A 187 -3.69 -11.45 6.82
C ILE A 187 -4.81 -12.25 7.48
N ARG A 188 -4.48 -13.29 8.26
CA ARG A 188 -5.47 -14.04 9.06
C ARG A 188 -6.23 -13.11 10.03
N ALA A 189 -5.52 -12.22 10.72
CA ALA A 189 -6.13 -11.24 11.61
C ALA A 189 -7.02 -10.25 10.84
N MET A 190 -6.58 -9.77 9.66
CA MET A 190 -7.37 -8.89 8.79
C MET A 190 -8.67 -9.55 8.32
N VAL A 191 -8.61 -10.81 7.89
CA VAL A 191 -9.80 -11.58 7.46
C VAL A 191 -10.74 -11.83 8.63
N ARG A 192 -10.21 -12.21 9.80
CA ARG A 192 -11.06 -12.36 11.02
C ARG A 192 -11.76 -11.06 11.38
N ALA A 193 -11.07 -9.92 11.23
CA ALA A 193 -11.61 -8.60 11.59
C ALA A 193 -12.68 -8.10 10.61
N LYS A 194 -12.57 -8.42 9.31
CA LYS A 194 -13.41 -7.82 8.26
C LYS A 194 -14.39 -8.79 7.60
N GLY A 195 -14.14 -10.09 7.68
CA GLY A 195 -14.96 -11.12 7.01
C GLY A 195 -14.93 -11.01 5.48
N VAL A 196 -15.95 -11.54 4.85
CA VAL A 196 -16.09 -11.54 3.39
C VAL A 196 -16.20 -10.11 2.84
N PRO A 197 -15.47 -9.79 1.75
CA PRO A 197 -15.49 -8.45 1.15
C PRO A 197 -16.89 -7.98 0.75
N VAL A 198 -17.25 -6.78 1.16
CA VAL A 198 -18.52 -6.11 0.89
C VAL A 198 -18.30 -4.94 -0.04
N THR A 199 -18.98 -4.96 -1.19
CA THR A 199 -18.90 -3.92 -2.23
C THR A 199 -20.22 -3.16 -2.30
N ALA A 200 -20.14 -1.83 -2.42
CA ALA A 200 -21.32 -0.99 -2.66
C ALA A 200 -21.86 -1.20 -4.09
N GLU A 201 -23.10 -0.77 -4.35
CA GLU A 201 -23.69 -0.78 -5.70
C GLU A 201 -22.83 -0.02 -6.74
N SER A 202 -22.07 0.98 -6.31
CA SER A 202 -21.12 1.73 -7.14
C SER A 202 -19.86 0.93 -7.54
N GLY A 203 -19.68 -0.30 -7.07
CA GLY A 203 -18.47 -1.10 -7.26
C GLY A 203 -17.35 -0.81 -6.26
N VAL A 204 -17.51 0.19 -5.38
CA VAL A 204 -16.48 0.55 -4.38
C VAL A 204 -16.52 -0.41 -3.20
N LEU A 205 -15.37 -0.96 -2.82
CA LEU A 205 -15.20 -1.84 -1.68
C LEU A 205 -15.45 -1.07 -0.37
N ARG A 206 -16.32 -1.59 0.47
CA ARG A 206 -16.73 -0.98 1.74
C ARG A 206 -16.08 -1.63 2.96
N SER A 207 -15.82 -2.93 2.87
CA SER A 207 -15.15 -3.69 3.92
C SER A 207 -14.53 -4.94 3.32
N GLY A 208 -13.46 -5.43 3.90
CA GLY A 208 -12.84 -6.68 3.50
C GLY A 208 -11.32 -6.62 3.39
N VAL A 209 -10.77 -7.67 2.80
CA VAL A 209 -9.33 -7.81 2.54
C VAL A 209 -9.09 -7.98 1.05
N LEU A 210 -8.19 -7.17 0.50
CA LEU A 210 -7.70 -7.28 -0.86
C LEU A 210 -6.18 -7.52 -0.82
N VAL A 211 -5.75 -8.74 -1.05
CA VAL A 211 -4.33 -9.11 -1.05
C VAL A 211 -3.71 -8.78 -2.39
N ARG A 212 -2.60 -8.03 -2.39
CA ARG A 212 -1.82 -7.75 -3.60
C ARG A 212 -0.60 -8.65 -3.68
N HIS A 213 -0.34 -9.16 -4.88
CA HIS A 213 0.88 -9.90 -5.17
C HIS A 213 1.56 -9.37 -6.44
N LEU A 214 2.78 -8.84 -6.29
CA LEU A 214 3.63 -8.43 -7.41
C LEU A 214 4.47 -9.61 -7.87
N VAL A 215 4.25 -10.09 -9.09
CA VAL A 215 5.05 -11.16 -9.67
C VAL A 215 6.46 -10.65 -9.99
N LEU A 216 7.49 -11.34 -9.49
CA LEU A 216 8.88 -10.98 -9.70
C LEU A 216 9.52 -11.84 -10.81
N PRO A 217 10.45 -11.26 -11.60
CA PRO A 217 11.23 -12.03 -12.58
C PRO A 217 11.95 -13.22 -11.95
N GLY A 218 11.85 -14.40 -12.56
CA GLY A 218 12.47 -15.62 -12.07
C GLY A 218 11.79 -16.28 -10.88
N ARG A 219 10.71 -15.69 -10.32
CA ARG A 219 10.05 -16.16 -9.10
C ARG A 219 8.60 -16.65 -9.30
N ARG A 220 8.21 -16.99 -10.55
CA ARG A 220 6.83 -17.41 -10.85
C ARG A 220 6.35 -18.61 -10.01
N HIS A 221 7.23 -19.55 -9.66
CA HIS A 221 6.88 -20.71 -8.82
C HIS A 221 6.62 -20.31 -7.37
N GLU A 222 7.35 -19.33 -6.85
CA GLU A 222 7.09 -18.73 -5.55
C GLU A 222 5.72 -18.02 -5.56
N SER A 223 5.41 -17.29 -6.64
CA SER A 223 4.08 -16.66 -6.84
C SER A 223 2.96 -17.70 -6.87
N MET A 224 3.14 -18.84 -7.57
CA MET A 224 2.14 -19.91 -7.60
C MET A 224 1.91 -20.50 -6.21
N ALA A 225 2.98 -20.76 -5.44
CA ALA A 225 2.86 -21.29 -4.08
C ALA A 225 2.19 -20.28 -3.11
N ILE A 226 2.37 -18.99 -3.33
CA ILE A 226 1.62 -17.95 -2.61
C ILE A 226 0.12 -18.04 -2.92
N LEU A 227 -0.25 -18.27 -4.18
CA LEU A 227 -1.64 -18.43 -4.58
C LEU A 227 -2.25 -19.72 -4.03
N ASP A 228 -1.48 -20.84 -4.02
CA ASP A 228 -1.91 -22.09 -3.39
C ASP A 228 -2.29 -21.85 -1.93
N TRP A 229 -1.40 -21.19 -1.17
CA TRP A 229 -1.66 -20.89 0.23
C TRP A 229 -2.89 -19.95 0.43
N LEU A 230 -3.02 -18.88 -0.38
CA LEU A 230 -4.16 -17.96 -0.28
C LEU A 230 -5.47 -18.68 -0.54
N TRP A 231 -5.50 -19.56 -1.54
CA TRP A 231 -6.69 -20.32 -1.89
C TRP A 231 -7.05 -21.37 -0.86
N GLU A 232 -6.07 -22.13 -0.36
CA GLU A 232 -6.26 -23.12 0.67
C GLU A 232 -6.75 -22.51 2.00
N GLU A 233 -6.24 -21.34 2.34
CA GLU A 233 -6.55 -20.69 3.63
C GLU A 233 -7.86 -19.91 3.61
N PHE A 234 -8.17 -19.20 2.51
CA PHE A 234 -9.26 -18.21 2.49
C PHE A 234 -10.29 -18.43 1.38
N GLY A 235 -9.99 -19.19 0.33
CA GLY A 235 -10.89 -19.33 -0.82
C GLY A 235 -11.32 -17.97 -1.36
N ASP A 236 -12.64 -17.74 -1.39
CA ASP A 236 -13.27 -16.50 -1.86
C ASP A 236 -13.48 -15.42 -0.74
N ASP A 237 -12.98 -15.67 0.47
CA ASP A 237 -13.10 -14.70 1.58
C ASP A 237 -12.13 -13.51 1.45
N VAL A 238 -11.25 -13.52 0.46
CA VAL A 238 -10.38 -12.41 0.10
C VAL A 238 -10.50 -12.06 -1.38
N LEU A 239 -10.25 -10.78 -1.70
CA LEU A 239 -9.99 -10.36 -3.07
C LEU A 239 -8.50 -10.49 -3.35
N LEU A 240 -8.13 -10.77 -4.59
CA LEU A 240 -6.74 -10.85 -5.04
C LEU A 240 -6.46 -9.78 -6.09
N SER A 241 -5.26 -9.19 -6.08
CA SER A 241 -4.73 -8.38 -7.18
C SER A 241 -3.37 -8.92 -7.59
N LEU A 242 -3.29 -9.47 -8.81
CA LEU A 242 -2.06 -9.93 -9.44
C LEU A 242 -1.45 -8.81 -10.27
N MET A 243 -0.27 -8.34 -9.85
CA MET A 243 0.39 -7.21 -10.49
C MET A 243 1.56 -7.67 -11.37
N ASN A 244 1.62 -7.11 -12.61
CA ASN A 244 2.73 -7.30 -13.54
C ASN A 244 3.61 -6.04 -13.69
N GLN A 245 3.38 -5.02 -12.89
CA GLN A 245 4.03 -3.71 -12.98
C GLN A 245 5.48 -3.66 -12.47
N TYR A 246 6.14 -4.82 -12.35
CA TYR A 246 7.53 -4.86 -11.89
C TYR A 246 8.43 -4.07 -12.84
N THR A 247 9.18 -3.12 -12.26
CA THR A 247 10.22 -2.36 -12.96
C THR A 247 11.52 -2.46 -12.14
N PRO A 248 12.68 -2.79 -12.76
CA PRO A 248 13.95 -2.94 -12.06
C PRO A 248 14.53 -1.56 -11.70
N LEU A 249 13.98 -0.95 -10.65
CA LEU A 249 14.38 0.38 -10.15
C LEU A 249 15.25 0.28 -8.90
N TYR A 250 15.72 1.41 -8.44
CA TYR A 250 16.47 1.61 -7.21
C TYR A 250 17.72 0.73 -7.13
N ARG A 251 17.76 -0.29 -6.26
CA ARG A 251 18.91 -1.19 -6.09
C ARG A 251 18.76 -2.52 -6.84
N ALA A 252 17.77 -2.66 -7.70
CA ALA A 252 17.53 -3.91 -8.45
C ALA A 252 18.77 -4.33 -9.27
N ALA A 253 19.58 -3.38 -9.74
CA ALA A 253 20.82 -3.65 -10.47
C ALA A 253 21.84 -4.48 -9.67
N ALA A 254 21.77 -4.50 -8.33
CA ALA A 254 22.61 -5.34 -7.49
C ALA A 254 22.20 -6.83 -7.48
N PHE A 255 21.06 -7.17 -8.11
CA PHE A 255 20.47 -8.50 -8.12
C PHE A 255 20.18 -8.93 -9.57
N PRO A 256 21.15 -9.54 -10.28
CA PRO A 256 21.04 -9.83 -11.72
C PRO A 256 19.78 -10.59 -12.10
N GLU A 257 19.29 -11.48 -11.24
CA GLU A 257 18.11 -12.32 -11.48
C GLU A 257 16.79 -11.52 -11.56
N ILE A 258 16.72 -10.38 -10.88
CA ILE A 258 15.56 -9.45 -10.92
C ILE A 258 15.89 -8.13 -11.64
N ASN A 259 17.13 -7.93 -12.14
CA ASN A 259 17.49 -6.73 -12.90
C ASN A 259 17.05 -6.84 -14.36
N ARG A 260 15.80 -7.19 -14.58
CA ARG A 260 15.17 -7.28 -15.89
C ARG A 260 13.65 -7.12 -15.75
N PRO A 261 12.93 -6.74 -16.80
CA PRO A 261 11.46 -6.79 -16.79
C PRO A 261 10.94 -8.22 -16.57
N LEU A 262 9.73 -8.30 -16.02
CA LEU A 262 8.94 -9.53 -16.01
C LEU A 262 8.58 -9.92 -17.44
N THR A 263 8.70 -11.19 -17.80
CA THR A 263 8.28 -11.67 -19.11
C THR A 263 6.78 -11.98 -19.12
N THR A 264 6.15 -11.87 -20.28
CA THR A 264 4.74 -12.25 -20.46
C THR A 264 4.50 -13.70 -20.05
N PHE A 265 5.43 -14.60 -20.37
CA PHE A 265 5.33 -16.01 -19.99
C PHE A 265 5.33 -16.22 -18.46
N GLU A 266 6.20 -15.52 -17.74
CA GLU A 266 6.24 -15.61 -16.27
C GLU A 266 4.93 -15.16 -15.65
N TYR A 267 4.41 -14.02 -16.10
CA TYR A 267 3.16 -13.49 -15.58
C TYR A 267 1.95 -14.35 -15.96
N GLN A 268 1.80 -14.69 -17.23
CA GLN A 268 0.69 -15.51 -17.73
C GLN A 268 0.64 -16.88 -17.03
N SER A 269 1.79 -17.51 -16.79
CA SER A 269 1.83 -18.79 -16.07
C SER A 269 1.28 -18.70 -14.63
N VAL A 270 1.42 -17.54 -13.95
CA VAL A 270 0.85 -17.28 -12.62
C VAL A 270 -0.66 -17.05 -12.74
N VAL A 271 -1.11 -16.27 -13.72
CA VAL A 271 -2.54 -16.03 -13.98
C VAL A 271 -3.27 -17.34 -14.32
N GLU A 272 -2.69 -18.17 -15.20
CA GLU A 272 -3.25 -19.49 -15.52
C GLU A 272 -3.30 -20.41 -14.30
N HIS A 273 -2.32 -20.30 -13.39
CA HIS A 273 -2.33 -21.06 -12.14
C HIS A 273 -3.50 -20.62 -11.24
N ALA A 274 -3.72 -19.29 -11.08
CA ALA A 274 -4.88 -18.77 -10.35
C ALA A 274 -6.21 -19.29 -10.91
N LEU A 275 -6.34 -19.31 -12.24
CA LEU A 275 -7.54 -19.84 -12.90
C LEU A 275 -7.74 -21.34 -12.64
N ARG A 276 -6.66 -22.14 -12.69
CA ARG A 276 -6.73 -23.60 -12.37
C ARG A 276 -7.13 -23.88 -10.93
N LEU A 277 -6.76 -23.02 -9.99
CA LEU A 277 -7.19 -23.11 -8.58
C LEU A 277 -8.67 -22.75 -8.41
N GLY A 278 -9.28 -22.09 -9.40
CA GLY A 278 -10.66 -21.62 -9.31
C GLY A 278 -10.80 -20.22 -8.69
N ILE A 279 -9.71 -19.46 -8.58
CA ILE A 279 -9.75 -18.07 -8.08
C ILE A 279 -10.47 -17.18 -9.10
N THR A 280 -11.68 -16.72 -8.76
CA THR A 280 -12.51 -15.87 -9.63
C THR A 280 -12.57 -14.42 -9.16
N ARG A 281 -12.30 -14.16 -7.89
CA ARG A 281 -12.31 -12.81 -7.30
C ARG A 281 -10.92 -12.18 -7.36
N CYS A 282 -10.43 -11.97 -8.60
CA CYS A 282 -9.06 -11.51 -8.86
C CYS A 282 -9.04 -10.36 -9.88
N TYR A 283 -8.26 -9.33 -9.57
CA TYR A 283 -7.86 -8.30 -10.53
C TYR A 283 -6.54 -8.72 -11.18
N VAL A 284 -6.51 -8.71 -12.51
CA VAL A 284 -5.33 -9.06 -13.30
C VAL A 284 -4.95 -7.84 -14.12
N GLN A 285 -3.69 -7.43 -14.05
CA GLN A 285 -3.20 -6.32 -14.87
C GLN A 285 -2.89 -6.80 -16.29
N GLU A 286 -3.51 -6.15 -17.28
CA GLU A 286 -3.26 -6.42 -18.69
C GLU A 286 -2.27 -5.41 -19.32
N GLY A 287 -1.58 -5.86 -20.37
CA GLY A 287 -0.71 -4.99 -21.17
C GLY A 287 0.61 -4.60 -20.51
N LYS A 288 1.19 -3.50 -20.96
CA LYS A 288 2.48 -2.96 -20.48
C LYS A 288 2.26 -1.99 -19.33
N THR A 289 2.00 -2.50 -18.14
CA THR A 289 1.81 -1.69 -16.92
C THR A 289 3.14 -1.36 -16.21
N ALA A 290 4.23 -2.06 -16.53
CA ALA A 290 5.57 -1.78 -16.01
C ALA A 290 6.09 -0.44 -16.57
N SER A 291 5.86 0.66 -15.86
CA SER A 291 6.28 2.01 -16.25
C SER A 291 6.43 2.92 -15.04
N GLU A 292 7.49 3.74 -15.05
CA GLU A 292 7.70 4.80 -14.05
C GLU A 292 6.62 5.89 -14.09
N LYS A 293 5.81 5.97 -15.16
CA LYS A 293 4.74 6.95 -15.32
C LYS A 293 3.65 6.85 -14.24
N PHE A 294 3.50 5.70 -13.61
CA PHE A 294 2.54 5.46 -12.52
C PHE A 294 3.09 5.82 -11.14
N VAL A 295 4.40 6.14 -11.04
CA VAL A 295 5.01 6.59 -9.78
C VAL A 295 4.73 8.09 -9.62
N PRO A 296 4.05 8.50 -8.53
CA PRO A 296 3.76 9.91 -8.32
C PRO A 296 5.04 10.74 -8.09
N VAL A 297 4.98 12.02 -8.43
CA VAL A 297 6.03 12.97 -8.04
C VAL A 297 5.79 13.37 -6.58
N PHE A 298 6.69 12.95 -5.69
CA PHE A 298 6.62 13.23 -4.25
C PHE A 298 7.15 14.64 -3.94
N ASP A 299 6.32 15.65 -4.18
CA ASP A 299 6.65 17.08 -4.06
C ASP A 299 6.04 17.77 -2.82
N GLY A 300 5.39 16.99 -1.94
CA GLY A 300 4.69 17.49 -0.75
C GLY A 300 3.35 18.13 -1.04
N ARG A 301 2.80 17.95 -2.25
CA ARG A 301 1.48 18.50 -2.62
C ARG A 301 0.40 17.92 -1.73
N GLY A 302 -0.54 18.78 -1.29
CA GLY A 302 -1.65 18.41 -0.41
C GLY A 302 -1.25 18.16 1.05
N VAL A 303 0.03 18.30 1.42
CA VAL A 303 0.52 18.09 2.79
C VAL A 303 0.47 19.37 3.61
N LEU A 304 0.97 20.49 3.07
CA LEU A 304 0.95 21.80 3.72
C LEU A 304 -0.35 22.56 3.41
N GLN A 305 -0.80 23.40 4.34
CA GLN A 305 -1.91 24.30 4.07
C GLN A 305 -1.54 25.35 2.98
N ALA A 306 -2.56 25.83 2.24
CA ALA A 306 -2.35 26.74 1.11
C ALA A 306 -1.51 28.00 1.45
N ALA A 307 -1.62 28.51 2.68
CA ALA A 307 -0.84 29.65 3.16
C ALA A 307 0.66 29.35 3.33
N GLU A 308 1.01 28.12 3.72
CA GLU A 308 2.40 27.67 3.87
C GLU A 308 3.04 27.29 2.53
N THR A 309 2.24 26.78 1.59
CA THR A 309 2.68 26.46 0.23
C THR A 309 3.15 27.74 -0.50
N ASN A 310 2.46 28.86 -0.33
CA ASN A 310 2.87 30.13 -0.92
C ASN A 310 4.18 30.69 -0.32
N ARG A 311 4.41 30.53 0.98
CA ARG A 311 5.69 30.94 1.62
C ARG A 311 6.88 30.10 1.14
N LYS A 312 6.70 28.81 0.90
CA LYS A 312 7.76 27.92 0.38
C LYS A 312 8.00 28.08 -1.13
N ARG A 313 6.95 28.39 -1.93
CA ARG A 313 7.10 28.72 -3.36
C ARG A 313 7.92 29.99 -3.56
N LEU A 314 7.67 31.04 -2.78
CA LEU A 314 8.42 32.30 -2.83
C LEU A 314 9.91 32.15 -2.45
N ARG A 315 10.27 31.12 -1.68
CA ARG A 315 11.66 30.80 -1.36
C ARG A 315 12.37 29.93 -2.41
N ARG A 316 11.64 29.26 -3.32
CA ARG A 316 12.15 28.37 -4.37
C ARG A 316 12.10 28.94 -5.78
N SER A 317 11.62 30.18 -5.98
CA SER A 317 11.47 30.80 -7.31
C SER A 317 12.80 31.26 -7.96
N GLY A 318 13.94 30.61 -7.63
CA GLY A 318 15.22 30.75 -8.32
C GLY A 318 15.47 29.77 -9.46
N ASP A 319 14.75 28.63 -9.54
CA ASP A 319 14.99 27.63 -10.59
C ASP A 319 13.71 27.30 -11.36
N ARG A 320 13.72 27.59 -12.66
CA ARG A 320 12.65 27.25 -13.61
C ARG A 320 12.83 25.81 -14.09
N LEU A 321 11.74 25.05 -14.15
CA LEU A 321 11.64 23.87 -14.99
C LEU A 321 10.29 23.84 -15.71
N ASP A 322 10.35 23.68 -17.02
CA ASP A 322 9.22 23.54 -17.95
C ASP A 322 8.53 22.19 -17.77
N ALA A 323 7.20 22.20 -17.70
CA ALA A 323 6.37 21.01 -17.65
C ALA A 323 5.62 20.82 -19.00
N GLY A 324 6.00 19.78 -19.73
CA GLY A 324 5.27 19.31 -20.90
C GLY A 324 4.02 18.50 -20.52
N GLN A 325 2.87 18.87 -21.10
CA GLN A 325 1.60 18.15 -20.98
C GLN A 325 1.57 16.94 -21.92
N GLY A 326 1.37 15.74 -21.37
CA GLY A 326 1.10 14.52 -22.12
C GLY A 326 -0.27 13.95 -21.80
N THR A 327 -1.06 13.71 -22.84
CA THR A 327 -2.39 13.09 -22.78
C THR A 327 -2.29 11.58 -22.48
N ILE A 328 -3.14 11.07 -21.59
CA ILE A 328 -3.15 9.68 -21.10
C ILE A 328 -4.33 8.95 -21.72
N HIS A 329 -4.08 7.78 -22.32
CA HIS A 329 -5.12 6.83 -22.75
C HIS A 329 -5.44 5.86 -21.61
N GLU A 330 -6.73 5.61 -21.40
CA GLU A 330 -7.28 4.72 -20.39
C GLU A 330 -6.81 3.26 -20.56
N VAL A 331 -6.43 2.64 -19.45
CA VAL A 331 -6.25 1.20 -19.34
C VAL A 331 -7.31 0.69 -18.36
N SER A 332 -8.29 -0.04 -18.86
CA SER A 332 -9.34 -0.66 -18.04
C SER A 332 -8.85 -2.01 -17.50
N PRO A 333 -9.03 -2.30 -16.21
CA PRO A 333 -8.83 -3.63 -15.65
C PRO A 333 -10.07 -4.48 -15.91
N VAL A 334 -9.85 -5.74 -16.29
CA VAL A 334 -10.91 -6.71 -16.53
C VAL A 334 -10.97 -7.69 -15.36
N PRO A 335 -12.14 -7.95 -14.76
CA PRO A 335 -12.30 -9.03 -13.79
C PRO A 335 -12.09 -10.38 -14.48
N CYS A 336 -11.51 -11.37 -13.79
CA CYS A 336 -11.41 -12.74 -14.26
C CYS A 336 -12.84 -13.31 -14.45
N GLN A 337 -13.41 -13.15 -15.65
CA GLN A 337 -14.64 -13.83 -16.02
C GLN A 337 -14.29 -15.05 -16.87
N SER A 338 -14.80 -16.22 -16.45
CA SER A 338 -14.78 -17.44 -17.25
C SER A 338 -15.64 -17.22 -18.49
N GLY A 339 -15.02 -17.07 -19.65
CA GLY A 339 -15.71 -17.08 -20.93
C GLY A 339 -16.29 -18.47 -21.21
N ASN A 340 -17.61 -18.63 -21.01
CA ASN A 340 -18.38 -19.65 -21.70
C ASN A 340 -18.78 -19.07 -23.07
N ASP A 341 -17.95 -19.26 -24.07
CA ASP A 341 -18.41 -19.17 -25.45
C ASP A 341 -18.44 -20.56 -26.08
N THR A 342 -19.66 -21.04 -26.17
CA THR A 342 -20.09 -22.17 -26.99
C THR A 342 -19.75 -21.88 -28.45
N LEU A 343 -18.87 -22.71 -29.01
CA LEU A 343 -18.71 -22.83 -30.48
C LEU A 343 -20.03 -23.31 -31.10
N GLN A 344 -20.55 -22.55 -32.02
CA GLN A 344 -21.30 -22.99 -33.19
C GLN A 344 -20.63 -22.47 -34.45
#